data_4cfd157e13f52a45eaa44f9ceb360381
#
_entry.id   4cfd157e13f52a45eaa44f9ceb360381
#
_cell.length_a   1.000
_cell.length_b   1.000
_cell.length_c   1.000
_cell.angle_alpha   90.00
_cell.angle_beta   90.00
_cell.angle_gamma   90.00
#
_symmetry.space_group_name_H-M   'P 1'
#
loop_
_entity.id
_entity.type
_entity.pdbx_description
1 polymer ?
#
loop_
_entity_poly.entity_id
_entity_poly.type
_entity_poly.pdbx_seq_one_letter_code
_entity_poly.pdbx_strand_id
1 'polypeptide(L)'
;PLWPLLLRSVGTHWDVIVGTAAAWAASAAAFFGVSGGLPPVRLRSALALACWPGSFALALVYPDALALAAGAWAAALALRNRPLAAGVLGAVAAFARPNGVLIAIPLLWVGRRSVRGWIGAALPLAAAAMVEAYFWARSDRAAVFFDAQRLWGRGGPRNVPHWIHQI
;
A
#
# COMPACT_ATOMS: atom_id res chain seq x y z
N PRO A 1 -1.59 -5.24 8.71
CA PRO A 1 -0.96 -5.91 9.87
C PRO A 1 0.57 -5.98 9.77
N LEU A 2 1.16 -5.83 8.56
CA LEU A 2 2.62 -5.93 8.40
C LEU A 2 3.37 -4.87 9.21
N TRP A 3 2.93 -3.61 9.17
CA TRP A 3 3.62 -2.50 9.82
C TRP A 3 3.71 -2.64 11.36
N PRO A 4 2.62 -2.93 12.10
CA PRO A 4 2.71 -3.18 13.53
C PRO A 4 3.58 -4.38 13.89
N LEU A 5 3.63 -5.42 13.06
CA LEU A 5 4.48 -6.59 13.28
C LEU A 5 5.97 -6.24 13.12
N LEU A 6 6.31 -5.44 12.11
CA LEU A 6 7.67 -4.95 11.92
C LEU A 6 8.13 -4.08 13.09
N LEU A 7 7.30 -3.17 13.58
CA LEU A 7 7.63 -2.33 14.73
C LEU A 7 7.79 -3.15 16.02
N ARG A 8 6.93 -4.14 16.26
CA ARG A 8 7.04 -5.04 17.42
C ARG A 8 8.35 -5.82 17.47
N SER A 9 8.92 -6.16 16.33
CA SER A 9 10.18 -6.93 16.27
C SER A 9 11.39 -6.13 16.74
N VAL A 10 11.28 -4.80 16.83
CA VAL A 10 12.38 -3.88 17.17
C VAL A 10 12.41 -3.55 18.68
N GLY A 11 11.31 -3.78 19.39
CA GLY A 11 11.17 -3.45 20.82
C GLY A 11 10.72 -2.01 21.09
N THR A 12 10.19 -1.79 22.29
CA THR A 12 9.42 -0.57 22.63
C THR A 12 10.22 0.72 22.73
N HIS A 13 11.56 0.66 22.85
CA HIS A 13 12.41 1.86 22.97
C HIS A 13 12.91 2.39 21.63
N TRP A 14 12.95 1.55 20.59
CA TRP A 14 13.51 1.89 19.29
C TRP A 14 12.46 1.96 18.18
N ASP A 15 11.21 1.60 18.47
CA ASP A 15 10.14 1.50 17.48
C ASP A 15 9.88 2.82 16.74
N VAL A 16 9.90 3.95 17.47
CA VAL A 16 9.70 5.28 16.86
C VAL A 16 10.88 5.66 15.95
N ILE A 17 12.12 5.47 16.41
CA ILE A 17 13.32 5.83 15.64
C ILE A 17 13.43 4.97 14.41
N VAL A 18 13.35 3.65 14.57
CA VAL A 18 13.43 2.70 13.45
C VAL A 18 12.23 2.84 12.52
N GLY A 19 11.03 3.03 13.07
CA GLY A 19 9.83 3.27 12.28
C GLY A 19 9.92 4.54 11.44
N THR A 20 10.46 5.63 12.00
CA THR A 20 10.69 6.88 11.26
C THR A 20 11.74 6.68 10.18
N ALA A 21 12.89 6.07 10.51
CA ALA A 21 13.94 5.79 9.52
C ALA A 21 13.43 4.89 8.39
N ALA A 22 12.65 3.85 8.71
CA ALA A 22 12.03 2.97 7.72
C ALA A 22 11.02 3.71 6.83
N ALA A 23 10.21 4.62 7.39
CA ALA A 23 9.29 5.45 6.63
C ALA A 23 10.03 6.38 5.65
N TRP A 24 11.11 7.00 6.08
CA TRP A 24 11.96 7.84 5.22
C TRP A 24 12.62 7.03 4.11
N ALA A 25 13.19 5.86 4.43
CA ALA A 25 13.78 4.96 3.44
C ALA A 25 12.74 4.47 2.42
N ALA A 26 11.55 4.10 2.89
CA ALA A 26 10.45 3.71 2.02
C ALA A 26 9.97 4.88 1.14
N SER A 27 9.92 6.10 1.68
CA SER A 27 9.58 7.31 0.89
C SER A 27 10.60 7.55 -0.21
N ALA A 28 11.89 7.47 0.09
CA ALA A 28 12.94 7.57 -0.92
C ALA A 28 12.78 6.48 -2.01
N ALA A 29 12.53 5.23 -1.61
CA ALA A 29 12.26 4.14 -2.55
C ALA A 29 11.02 4.41 -3.41
N ALA A 30 9.96 5.02 -2.85
CA ALA A 30 8.76 5.41 -3.59
C ALA A 30 9.07 6.44 -4.67
N PHE A 31 9.87 7.46 -4.36
CA PHE A 31 10.31 8.46 -5.36
C PHE A 31 11.02 7.82 -6.54
N PHE A 32 11.94 6.89 -6.29
CA PHE A 32 12.62 6.15 -7.36
C PHE A 32 11.66 5.25 -8.13
N GLY A 33 10.73 4.57 -7.47
CA GLY A 33 9.73 3.71 -8.10
C GLY A 33 8.81 4.48 -9.04
N VAL A 34 8.25 5.60 -8.58
CA VAL A 34 7.36 6.47 -9.38
C VAL A 34 8.05 6.99 -10.63
N SER A 35 9.36 7.27 -10.57
CA SER A 35 10.10 7.77 -11.72
C SER A 35 10.33 6.75 -12.83
N GLY A 36 10.04 5.47 -12.60
CA GLY A 36 10.26 4.40 -13.57
C GLY A 36 11.71 4.24 -14.06
N GLY A 37 12.63 5.02 -13.51
CA GLY A 37 14.04 4.99 -13.88
C GLY A 37 14.45 5.93 -15.02
N LEU A 38 13.53 6.71 -15.60
CA LEU A 38 13.85 7.66 -16.69
C LEU A 38 14.33 9.00 -16.11
N PRO A 39 15.57 9.48 -16.43
CA PRO A 39 16.16 10.66 -15.81
C PRO A 39 15.32 11.94 -15.87
N PRO A 40 14.71 12.34 -17.01
CA PRO A 40 13.95 13.59 -17.08
C PRO A 40 12.61 13.53 -16.33
N VAL A 41 12.07 12.32 -16.15
CA VAL A 41 10.79 12.10 -15.46
C VAL A 41 10.99 12.03 -13.95
N ARG A 42 12.16 11.61 -13.48
CA ARG A 42 12.45 11.42 -12.05
C ARG A 42 12.20 12.67 -11.21
N LEU A 43 12.77 13.78 -11.59
CA LEU A 43 12.66 15.02 -10.82
C LEU A 43 11.21 15.52 -10.78
N ARG A 44 10.54 15.54 -11.92
CA ARG A 44 9.13 16.00 -12.01
C ARG A 44 8.20 15.12 -11.19
N SER A 45 8.34 13.79 -11.29
CA SER A 45 7.54 12.85 -10.52
C SER A 45 7.83 12.93 -9.03
N ALA A 46 9.10 13.08 -8.65
CA ALA A 46 9.50 13.25 -7.26
C ALA A 46 8.95 14.55 -6.67
N LEU A 47 9.06 15.66 -7.41
CA LEU A 47 8.49 16.94 -7.00
C LEU A 47 6.96 16.89 -6.90
N ALA A 48 6.28 16.30 -7.88
CA ALA A 48 4.83 16.13 -7.83
C ALA A 48 4.39 15.31 -6.62
N LEU A 49 5.10 14.24 -6.29
CA LEU A 49 4.83 13.44 -5.11
C LEU A 49 5.13 14.22 -3.82
N ALA A 50 6.26 14.92 -3.75
CA ALA A 50 6.65 15.69 -2.58
C ALA A 50 5.71 16.88 -2.28
N CYS A 51 5.22 17.53 -3.34
CA CYS A 51 4.31 18.68 -3.23
C CYS A 51 2.83 18.27 -3.07
N TRP A 52 2.51 16.97 -3.12
CA TRP A 52 1.16 16.51 -2.92
C TRP A 52 0.70 16.78 -1.48
N PRO A 53 -0.49 17.33 -1.23
CA PRO A 53 -0.94 17.71 0.13
C PRO A 53 -0.91 16.58 1.16
N GLY A 54 -1.06 15.32 0.73
CA GLY A 54 -1.00 14.15 1.61
C GLY A 54 0.41 13.61 1.88
N SER A 55 1.45 14.18 1.27
CA SER A 55 2.82 13.63 1.36
C SER A 55 3.45 13.77 2.74
N PHE A 56 2.92 14.61 3.62
CA PHE A 56 3.34 14.65 5.02
C PHE A 56 3.17 13.28 5.72
N ALA A 57 2.19 12.47 5.31
CA ALA A 57 1.98 11.12 5.85
C ALA A 57 3.17 10.18 5.55
N LEU A 58 3.96 10.46 4.51
CA LEU A 58 5.15 9.69 4.17
C LEU A 58 6.32 9.92 5.14
N ALA A 59 6.31 11.04 5.87
CA ALA A 59 7.31 11.36 6.88
C ALA A 59 6.95 10.83 8.28
N LEU A 60 5.73 10.36 8.46
CA LEU A 60 5.25 9.83 9.73
C LEU A 60 5.50 8.32 9.84
N VAL A 61 5.46 7.79 11.08
CA VAL A 61 5.57 6.35 11.37
C VAL A 61 4.27 5.63 10.97
N TYR A 62 3.90 5.76 9.71
CA TYR A 62 2.70 5.17 9.12
C TYR A 62 3.06 4.18 8.01
N PRO A 63 2.23 3.18 7.74
CA PRO A 63 2.45 2.20 6.68
C PRO A 63 2.34 2.78 5.26
N ASP A 64 1.96 4.06 5.13
CA ASP A 64 1.73 4.74 3.85
C ASP A 64 2.97 4.78 2.97
N ALA A 65 4.11 5.12 3.54
CA ALA A 65 5.38 5.16 2.82
C ALA A 65 5.77 3.79 2.26
N LEU A 66 5.60 2.74 3.06
CA LEU A 66 5.88 1.37 2.64
C LEU A 66 4.90 0.91 1.54
N ALA A 67 3.61 1.18 1.71
CA ALA A 67 2.60 0.81 0.72
C ALA A 67 2.83 1.52 -0.61
N LEU A 68 3.16 2.82 -0.58
CA LEU A 68 3.45 3.60 -1.77
C LEU A 68 4.73 3.12 -2.46
N ALA A 69 5.80 2.87 -1.71
CA ALA A 69 7.05 2.35 -2.25
C ALA A 69 6.83 1.01 -2.95
N ALA A 70 6.19 0.07 -2.26
CA ALA A 70 5.91 -1.25 -2.81
C ALA A 70 5.00 -1.17 -4.05
N GLY A 71 3.96 -0.34 -4.03
CA GLY A 71 3.06 -0.13 -5.16
C GLY A 71 3.76 0.51 -6.36
N ALA A 72 4.58 1.56 -6.14
CA ALA A 72 5.32 2.23 -7.20
C ALA A 72 6.33 1.28 -7.88
N TRP A 73 7.07 0.50 -7.10
CA TRP A 73 8.00 -0.49 -7.65
C TRP A 73 7.27 -1.67 -8.31
N ALA A 74 6.10 -2.09 -7.79
CA ALA A 74 5.28 -3.09 -8.46
C ALA A 74 4.88 -2.62 -9.86
N ALA A 75 4.40 -1.39 -10.00
CA ALA A 75 4.07 -0.81 -11.29
C ALA A 75 5.30 -0.72 -12.22
N ALA A 76 6.44 -0.24 -11.71
CA ALA A 76 7.68 -0.13 -12.48
C ALA A 76 8.18 -1.49 -12.97
N LEU A 77 8.10 -2.54 -12.16
CA LEU A 77 8.47 -3.90 -12.56
C LEU A 77 7.50 -4.52 -13.56
N ALA A 78 6.20 -4.26 -13.42
CA ALA A 78 5.21 -4.71 -14.40
C ALA A 78 5.50 -4.13 -15.79
N LEU A 79 5.79 -2.83 -15.86
CA LEU A 79 6.18 -2.15 -17.12
C LEU A 79 7.49 -2.68 -17.71
N ARG A 80 8.37 -3.27 -16.89
CA ARG A 80 9.60 -3.94 -17.31
C ARG A 80 9.42 -5.44 -17.63
N ASN A 81 8.19 -5.90 -17.82
CA ASN A 81 7.86 -7.30 -18.07
C ASN A 81 8.33 -8.29 -16.98
N ARG A 82 8.31 -7.85 -15.70
CA ARG A 82 8.62 -8.70 -14.54
C ARG A 82 7.38 -8.92 -13.65
N PRO A 83 6.33 -9.59 -14.16
CA PRO A 83 5.03 -9.60 -13.50
C PRO A 83 5.02 -10.32 -12.14
N LEU A 84 5.83 -11.37 -11.96
CA LEU A 84 5.90 -12.07 -10.67
C LEU A 84 6.53 -11.20 -9.58
N ALA A 85 7.65 -10.53 -9.88
CA ALA A 85 8.27 -9.60 -8.93
C ALA A 85 7.36 -8.41 -8.64
N ALA A 86 6.63 -7.91 -9.65
CA ALA A 86 5.61 -6.89 -9.48
C ALA A 86 4.49 -7.37 -8.53
N GLY A 87 4.03 -8.61 -8.70
CA GLY A 87 3.01 -9.21 -7.84
C GLY A 87 3.46 -9.34 -6.39
N VAL A 88 4.71 -9.76 -6.14
CA VAL A 88 5.27 -9.85 -4.79
C VAL A 88 5.28 -8.47 -4.10
N LEU A 89 5.74 -7.43 -4.79
CA LEU A 89 5.69 -6.08 -4.23
C LEU A 89 4.26 -5.56 -4.08
N GLY A 90 3.36 -5.91 -4.98
CA GLY A 90 1.93 -5.64 -4.84
C GLY A 90 1.33 -6.30 -3.59
N ALA A 91 1.74 -7.53 -3.28
CA ALA A 91 1.35 -8.21 -2.06
C ALA A 91 1.87 -7.49 -0.81
N VAL A 92 3.12 -7.01 -0.82
CA VAL A 92 3.69 -6.18 0.27
C VAL A 92 2.86 -4.90 0.46
N ALA A 93 2.46 -4.24 -0.63
CA ALA A 93 1.60 -3.06 -0.55
C ALA A 93 0.23 -3.39 0.08
N ALA A 94 -0.39 -4.52 -0.29
CA ALA A 94 -1.65 -4.99 0.26
C ALA A 94 -1.54 -5.38 1.75
N PHE A 95 -0.43 -5.98 2.16
CA PHE A 95 -0.15 -6.26 3.58
C PHE A 95 0.10 -4.99 4.39
N ALA A 96 0.72 -3.98 3.79
CA ALA A 96 0.95 -2.71 4.46
C ALA A 96 -0.35 -1.94 4.67
N ARG A 97 -1.21 -1.86 3.64
CA ARG A 97 -2.50 -1.17 3.69
C ARG A 97 -3.56 -1.90 2.86
N PRO A 98 -4.82 -1.93 3.32
CA PRO A 98 -5.92 -2.54 2.55
C PRO A 98 -6.06 -1.98 1.15
N ASN A 99 -5.87 -0.67 0.97
CA ASN A 99 -5.93 -0.01 -0.34
C ASN A 99 -4.80 -0.46 -1.29
N GLY A 100 -3.73 -1.05 -0.78
CA GLY A 100 -2.65 -1.62 -1.58
C GLY A 100 -3.11 -2.75 -2.50
N VAL A 101 -4.25 -3.39 -2.21
CA VAL A 101 -4.84 -4.40 -3.09
C VAL A 101 -5.20 -3.84 -4.47
N LEU A 102 -5.50 -2.55 -4.57
CA LEU A 102 -5.87 -1.90 -5.84
C LEU A 102 -4.76 -1.96 -6.89
N ILE A 103 -3.51 -2.21 -6.49
CA ILE A 103 -2.40 -2.43 -7.43
C ILE A 103 -2.63 -3.66 -8.33
N ALA A 104 -3.49 -4.60 -7.93
CA ALA A 104 -3.85 -5.75 -8.75
C ALA A 104 -4.45 -5.33 -10.10
N ILE A 105 -5.19 -4.23 -10.15
CA ILE A 105 -5.85 -3.74 -11.38
C ILE A 105 -4.83 -3.39 -12.47
N PRO A 106 -3.87 -2.47 -12.26
CA PRO A 106 -2.85 -2.18 -13.26
C PRO A 106 -1.92 -3.38 -13.54
N LEU A 107 -1.63 -4.23 -12.55
CA LEU A 107 -0.85 -5.45 -12.78
C LEU A 107 -1.56 -6.41 -13.72
N LEU A 108 -2.87 -6.60 -13.54
CA LEU A 108 -3.69 -7.41 -14.43
C LEU A 108 -3.73 -6.81 -15.85
N TRP A 109 -3.93 -5.50 -15.96
CA TRP A 109 -3.99 -4.84 -17.26
C TRP A 109 -2.71 -5.02 -18.07
N VAL A 110 -1.54 -4.81 -17.44
CA VAL A 110 -0.23 -4.97 -18.08
C VAL A 110 0.06 -6.45 -18.37
N GLY A 111 -0.26 -7.33 -17.40
CA GLY A 111 0.06 -8.76 -17.46
C GLY A 111 -0.95 -9.65 -18.18
N ARG A 112 -2.08 -9.12 -18.66
CA ARG A 112 -3.25 -9.88 -19.16
C ARG A 112 -2.97 -10.90 -20.27
N ARG A 113 -1.84 -10.76 -20.98
CA ARG A 113 -1.47 -11.63 -22.09
C ARG A 113 -0.60 -12.82 -21.68
N SER A 114 -0.29 -13.01 -20.40
CA SER A 114 0.57 -14.08 -19.91
C SER A 114 0.05 -14.69 -18.61
N VAL A 115 0.23 -15.99 -18.46
CA VAL A 115 -0.10 -16.71 -17.22
C VAL A 115 0.65 -16.12 -16.02
N ARG A 116 1.94 -15.76 -16.22
CA ARG A 116 2.74 -15.11 -15.18
C ARG A 116 2.17 -13.76 -14.76
N GLY A 117 1.53 -13.03 -15.69
CA GLY A 117 0.84 -11.78 -15.40
C GLY A 117 -0.40 -11.98 -14.53
N TRP A 118 -1.20 -13.01 -14.81
CA TRP A 118 -2.35 -13.37 -14.00
C TRP A 118 -1.93 -13.79 -12.59
N ILE A 119 -0.88 -14.61 -12.46
CA ILE A 119 -0.33 -15.00 -11.15
C ILE A 119 0.17 -13.75 -10.40
N GLY A 120 0.92 -12.87 -11.07
CA GLY A 120 1.40 -11.63 -10.46
C GLY A 120 0.27 -10.73 -9.94
N ALA A 121 -0.81 -10.58 -10.71
CA ALA A 121 -1.99 -9.80 -10.30
C ALA A 121 -2.80 -10.46 -9.18
N ALA A 122 -2.77 -11.78 -9.07
CA ALA A 122 -3.46 -12.52 -8.01
C ALA A 122 -2.76 -12.39 -6.64
N LEU A 123 -1.44 -12.15 -6.59
CA LEU A 123 -0.69 -12.07 -5.34
C LEU A 123 -1.17 -10.96 -4.38
N PRO A 124 -1.43 -9.71 -4.81
CA PRO A 124 -2.02 -8.69 -3.94
C PRO A 124 -3.41 -9.07 -3.41
N LEU A 125 -4.23 -9.75 -4.23
CA LEU A 125 -5.55 -10.22 -3.82
C LEU A 125 -5.43 -11.32 -2.76
N ALA A 126 -4.52 -12.28 -2.96
CA ALA A 126 -4.24 -13.33 -1.98
C ALA A 126 -3.73 -12.74 -0.66
N ALA A 127 -2.85 -11.73 -0.72
CA ALA A 127 -2.37 -11.03 0.47
C ALA A 127 -3.50 -10.36 1.24
N ALA A 128 -4.42 -9.67 0.56
CA ALA A 128 -5.58 -9.06 1.18
C ALA A 128 -6.50 -10.13 1.81
N ALA A 129 -6.76 -11.23 1.11
CA ALA A 129 -7.56 -12.34 1.63
C ALA A 129 -6.92 -12.99 2.88
N MET A 130 -5.58 -13.12 2.91
CA MET A 130 -4.86 -13.61 4.09
C MET A 130 -5.01 -12.67 5.29
N VAL A 131 -5.01 -11.36 5.08
CA VAL A 131 -5.25 -10.37 6.15
C VAL A 131 -6.64 -10.55 6.73
N GLU A 132 -7.66 -10.62 5.88
CA GLU A 132 -9.04 -10.84 6.33
C GLU A 132 -9.21 -12.19 7.05
N ALA A 133 -8.63 -13.26 6.50
CA ALA A 133 -8.66 -14.58 7.13
C ALA A 133 -7.98 -14.58 8.52
N TYR A 134 -6.86 -13.86 8.67
CA TYR A 134 -6.19 -13.69 9.96
C TYR A 134 -7.08 -12.98 10.98
N PHE A 135 -7.75 -11.90 10.58
CA PHE A 135 -8.66 -11.18 11.47
C PHE A 135 -9.90 -12.01 11.79
N TRP A 136 -10.44 -12.73 10.82
CA TRP A 136 -11.56 -13.64 11.06
C TRP A 136 -11.21 -14.72 12.08
N ALA A 137 -10.07 -15.40 11.91
CA ALA A 137 -9.63 -16.43 12.86
C ALA A 137 -9.40 -15.92 14.29
N ARG A 138 -9.16 -14.59 14.45
CA ARG A 138 -8.92 -13.98 15.75
C ARG A 138 -10.16 -13.40 16.42
N SER A 139 -11.17 -13.03 15.67
CA SER A 139 -12.33 -12.27 16.15
C SER A 139 -13.68 -12.98 16.00
N ASP A 140 -13.69 -14.16 15.34
CA ASP A 140 -14.91 -14.87 14.91
C ASP A 140 -15.92 -13.99 14.13
N ARG A 141 -15.45 -12.90 13.55
CA ARG A 141 -16.26 -11.97 12.77
C ARG A 141 -15.70 -11.83 11.37
N ALA A 142 -16.53 -12.15 10.38
CA ALA A 142 -16.23 -11.79 9.00
C ALA A 142 -16.29 -10.25 8.85
N ALA A 143 -15.42 -9.71 7.99
CA ALA A 143 -15.43 -8.30 7.65
C ALA A 143 -15.09 -7.32 8.80
N VAL A 144 -14.24 -7.72 9.74
CA VAL A 144 -13.76 -6.87 10.87
C VAL A 144 -13.24 -5.51 10.39
N PHE A 145 -12.58 -5.48 9.23
CA PHE A 145 -12.10 -4.24 8.64
C PHE A 145 -13.24 -3.27 8.34
N PHE A 146 -14.34 -3.76 7.74
CA PHE A 146 -15.49 -2.91 7.42
C PHE A 146 -16.24 -2.47 8.67
N ASP A 147 -16.31 -3.31 9.70
CA ASP A 147 -16.91 -2.94 10.98
C ASP A 147 -16.09 -1.87 11.69
N ALA A 148 -14.76 -1.97 11.67
CA ALA A 148 -13.88 -0.92 12.17
C ALA A 148 -14.08 0.40 11.43
N GLN A 149 -14.26 0.38 10.10
CA GLN A 149 -14.54 1.60 9.33
C GLN A 149 -15.87 2.25 9.73
N ARG A 150 -16.89 1.47 10.09
CA ARG A 150 -18.17 2.00 10.59
C ARG A 150 -17.99 2.73 11.91
N LEU A 151 -17.16 2.21 12.83
CA LEU A 151 -16.87 2.86 14.11
C LEU A 151 -16.17 4.23 13.93
N TRP A 152 -15.42 4.42 12.84
CA TRP A 152 -14.80 5.70 12.50
C TRP A 152 -15.72 6.65 11.72
N GLY A 153 -17.03 6.37 11.69
CA GLY A 153 -18.01 7.18 10.96
C GLY A 153 -17.89 7.10 9.42
N ARG A 154 -17.07 6.18 8.91
CA ARG A 154 -16.85 5.99 7.46
C ARG A 154 -17.76 4.91 6.86
N GLY A 155 -18.86 4.62 7.50
CA GLY A 155 -19.77 3.53 7.15
C GLY A 155 -20.78 3.88 6.08
N GLY A 156 -20.41 3.66 4.80
CA GLY A 156 -21.33 3.52 3.68
C GLY A 156 -21.92 4.81 3.10
N PRO A 157 -22.67 4.71 1.97
CA PRO A 157 -23.22 5.85 1.24
C PRO A 157 -24.24 6.68 2.01
N ARG A 158 -24.78 6.18 3.12
CA ARG A 158 -25.71 6.94 3.98
C ARG A 158 -25.05 8.09 4.73
N ASN A 159 -23.73 8.10 4.87
CA ASN A 159 -23.00 9.18 5.57
C ASN A 159 -22.45 10.26 4.62
N VAL A 160 -22.59 10.11 3.32
CA VAL A 160 -22.17 11.14 2.34
C VAL A 160 -22.82 12.49 2.60
N PRO A 161 -24.15 12.59 2.92
CA PRO A 161 -24.78 13.87 3.24
C PRO A 161 -24.20 14.53 4.50
N HIS A 162 -23.79 13.73 5.49
CA HIS A 162 -23.25 14.23 6.76
C HIS A 162 -21.85 14.86 6.59
N TRP A 163 -21.07 14.36 5.66
CA TRP A 163 -19.76 14.92 5.34
C TRP A 163 -19.84 16.25 4.60
N ILE A 164 -20.87 16.44 3.76
CA ILE A 164 -21.10 17.69 3.02
C ILE A 164 -21.51 18.83 3.96
N HIS A 165 -22.16 18.51 5.08
CA HIS A 165 -22.56 19.50 6.08
C HIS A 165 -21.47 19.87 7.09
N GLN A 166 -20.29 19.19 7.03
CA GLN A 166 -19.16 19.46 7.93
C GLN A 166 -18.02 20.26 7.24
N ILE A 167 -18.17 20.60 5.95
CA ILE A 167 -17.28 21.49 5.19
C ILE A 167 -17.93 22.86 5.06
#